data_064989bba0f94e8ee823172c5a6d84e4
#
_entry.id   064989bba0f94e8ee823172c5a6d84e4
#
_cell.length_a   1.000
_cell.length_b   1.000
_cell.length_c   1.000
_cell.angle_alpha   90.00
_cell.angle_beta   90.00
_cell.angle_gamma   90.00
#
_symmetry.space_group_name_H-M   'P 1'
#
loop_
_entity.id
_entity.type
_entity.pdbx_description
1 polymer ?
#
loop_
_entity_poly.entity_id
_entity_poly.type
_entity_poly.pdbx_seq_one_letter_code
_entity_poly.pdbx_strand_id
1 'polypeptide(L)'
;RAMLLAAAAQTWQVRVEELTTDKGEVIHAATDRRLTYGALATTAATLPIPDERDIKLKSEDEFKILGARVGGVDNPAIVTGRALFGIDQRLPGMVYAAYEKCPVYGGKVIRANLEHIKALPGVRDAFILAGTDNLSGLLPGVAIIADSTWATFSAKRQLQIVWDESAGPGHSSPDYTARAAEAAKTGGRLVRNDGDVAAAFAAGKTVEAAYYYPFLNHATLEPQGCTAWAKEDGGIEFWTTSQTPGAGQQLVADTLKIPKDRLKLNLVRAGGGFGRRLANDYMVEAAAIALRAGGAPVKLTWTRED
;
A
#
# COMPACT_ATOMS: atom_id res chain seq x y z
N ARG A 1 4.13 8.81 26.04
CA ARG A 1 3.82 9.79 27.09
C ARG A 1 4.75 9.62 28.31
N ALA A 2 4.88 8.42 28.88
CA ALA A 2 5.71 8.17 30.07
C ALA A 2 7.15 8.70 29.91
N MET A 3 7.84 8.36 28.81
CA MET A 3 9.20 8.83 28.55
C MET A 3 9.30 10.36 28.41
N LEU A 4 8.29 11.02 27.82
CA LEU A 4 8.26 12.50 27.71
C LEU A 4 8.04 13.17 29.09
N LEU A 5 7.21 12.58 29.95
CA LEU A 5 7.06 13.05 31.33
C LEU A 5 8.37 12.88 32.11
N ALA A 6 9.03 11.72 31.96
CA ALA A 6 10.32 11.48 32.60
C ALA A 6 11.42 12.45 32.12
N ALA A 7 11.47 12.74 30.81
CA ALA A 7 12.39 13.72 30.24
C ALA A 7 12.16 15.15 30.78
N ALA A 8 10.91 15.55 30.91
CA ALA A 8 10.56 16.85 31.48
C ALA A 8 10.89 16.91 32.98
N ALA A 9 10.61 15.83 33.73
CA ALA A 9 10.96 15.71 35.14
C ALA A 9 12.47 15.86 35.35
N GLN A 10 13.28 15.19 34.53
CA GLN A 10 14.75 15.33 34.56
C GLN A 10 15.20 16.76 34.19
N THR A 11 14.61 17.34 33.15
CA THR A 11 14.97 18.69 32.69
C THR A 11 14.63 19.77 33.75
N TRP A 12 13.52 19.61 34.44
CA TRP A 12 13.05 20.59 35.42
C TRP A 12 13.44 20.26 36.86
N GLN A 13 14.00 19.08 37.10
CA GLN A 13 14.33 18.55 38.44
C GLN A 13 13.12 18.52 39.36
N VAL A 14 12.01 18.00 38.88
CA VAL A 14 10.75 17.82 39.59
C VAL A 14 10.30 16.36 39.51
N ARG A 15 9.34 15.98 40.34
CA ARG A 15 8.79 14.61 40.28
C ARG A 15 7.84 14.45 39.11
N VAL A 16 7.81 13.25 38.51
CA VAL A 16 6.94 12.92 37.34
C VAL A 16 5.46 13.12 37.70
N GLU A 17 5.06 12.87 38.93
CA GLU A 17 3.69 12.99 39.41
C GLU A 17 3.18 14.44 39.40
N GLU A 18 4.07 15.43 39.42
CA GLU A 18 3.73 16.86 39.37
C GLU A 18 3.44 17.32 37.93
N LEU A 19 3.67 16.43 36.94
CA LEU A 19 3.56 16.76 35.54
C LEU A 19 2.29 16.20 34.88
N THR A 20 1.71 17.00 34.02
CA THR A 20 0.58 16.61 33.16
C THR A 20 0.90 16.81 31.70
N THR A 21 0.03 16.30 30.82
CA THR A 21 0.19 16.49 29.37
C THR A 21 -1.10 17.01 28.77
N ASP A 22 -1.01 18.03 27.92
CA ASP A 22 -2.12 18.52 27.11
C ASP A 22 -1.61 19.05 25.76
N LYS A 23 -2.35 18.80 24.68
CA LYS A 23 -2.12 19.34 23.32
C LYS A 23 -0.68 19.27 22.81
N GLY A 24 0.05 18.20 23.11
CA GLY A 24 1.43 18.00 22.64
C GLY A 24 2.48 18.66 23.53
N GLU A 25 2.12 19.09 24.72
CA GLU A 25 3.02 19.69 25.72
C GLU A 25 3.02 18.90 27.02
N VAL A 26 4.14 18.94 27.73
CA VAL A 26 4.25 18.59 29.14
C VAL A 26 4.17 19.89 29.96
N ILE A 27 3.38 19.85 31.02
CA ILE A 27 3.04 20.99 31.83
C ILE A 27 3.39 20.70 33.30
N HIS A 28 4.09 21.63 33.97
CA HIS A 28 4.27 21.68 35.38
C HIS A 28 3.44 22.84 35.95
N ALA A 29 2.23 22.53 36.44
CA ALA A 29 1.25 23.53 36.84
C ALA A 29 1.74 24.45 37.97
N ALA A 30 2.51 23.91 38.91
CA ALA A 30 3.00 24.69 40.07
C ALA A 30 3.92 25.86 39.69
N THR A 31 4.58 25.80 38.54
CA THR A 31 5.51 26.87 38.06
C THR A 31 5.15 27.40 36.67
N ASP A 32 4.02 27.00 36.11
CA ASP A 32 3.52 27.31 34.76
C ASP A 32 4.56 27.05 33.62
N ARG A 33 5.51 26.12 33.86
CA ARG A 33 6.50 25.69 32.85
C ARG A 33 5.84 24.75 31.86
N ARG A 34 6.20 24.91 30.58
CA ARG A 34 5.71 24.08 29.48
C ARG A 34 6.85 23.72 28.54
N LEU A 35 6.86 22.48 28.04
CA LEU A 35 7.76 22.04 26.97
C LEU A 35 6.95 21.20 25.97
N THR A 36 7.18 21.45 24.69
CA THR A 36 6.56 20.63 23.64
C THR A 36 7.17 19.23 23.61
N TYR A 37 6.43 18.26 23.11
CA TYR A 37 6.95 16.90 22.94
C TYR A 37 8.17 16.89 22.01
N GLY A 38 8.20 17.76 20.99
CA GLY A 38 9.36 17.90 20.10
C GLY A 38 10.62 18.37 20.83
N ALA A 39 10.50 19.34 21.75
CA ALA A 39 11.63 19.81 22.55
C ALA A 39 12.18 18.74 23.51
N LEU A 40 11.35 17.79 23.93
CA LEU A 40 11.71 16.70 24.84
C LEU A 40 12.17 15.41 24.12
N ALA A 41 11.95 15.31 22.81
CA ALA A 41 12.13 14.07 22.07
C ALA A 41 13.57 13.50 22.18
N THR A 42 14.58 14.35 22.03
CA THR A 42 16.00 13.95 22.13
C THR A 42 16.33 13.42 23.52
N THR A 43 15.94 14.15 24.57
CA THR A 43 16.15 13.69 25.95
C THR A 43 15.38 12.40 26.25
N ALA A 44 14.13 12.33 25.82
CA ALA A 44 13.30 11.14 26.02
C ALA A 44 13.90 9.90 25.34
N ALA A 45 14.53 10.07 24.17
CA ALA A 45 15.15 8.96 23.43
C ALA A 45 16.36 8.35 24.16
N THR A 46 17.00 9.06 25.10
CA THR A 46 18.11 8.56 25.90
C THR A 46 17.69 7.84 27.18
N LEU A 47 16.40 7.93 27.54
CA LEU A 47 15.88 7.31 28.77
C LEU A 47 15.55 5.83 28.55
N PRO A 48 15.59 5.00 29.59
CA PRO A 48 15.13 3.62 29.53
C PRO A 48 13.65 3.56 29.09
N ILE A 49 13.35 2.57 28.24
CA ILE A 49 11.97 2.27 27.90
C ILE A 49 11.30 1.68 29.14
N PRO A 50 10.15 2.23 29.61
CA PRO A 50 9.47 1.68 30.79
C PRO A 50 8.92 0.28 30.49
N ASP A 51 8.85 -0.57 31.51
CA ASP A 51 8.15 -1.85 31.42
C ASP A 51 6.65 -1.59 31.14
N GLU A 52 6.04 -2.44 30.31
CA GLU A 52 4.63 -2.31 29.95
C GLU A 52 3.71 -2.32 31.19
N ARG A 53 4.08 -3.08 32.21
CA ARG A 53 3.34 -3.18 33.49
C ARG A 53 3.37 -1.88 34.32
N ASP A 54 4.34 -1.02 34.10
CA ASP A 54 4.48 0.27 34.78
C ASP A 54 3.77 1.40 34.03
N ILE A 55 3.22 1.12 32.83
CA ILE A 55 2.52 2.11 32.04
C ILE A 55 1.07 2.26 32.53
N LYS A 56 0.78 3.38 33.17
CA LYS A 56 -0.58 3.74 33.55
C LYS A 56 -1.34 4.33 32.35
N LEU A 57 -2.38 3.65 31.90
CA LEU A 57 -3.31 4.16 30.89
C LEU A 57 -4.26 5.17 31.53
N LYS A 58 -4.85 6.04 30.72
CA LYS A 58 -5.93 6.93 31.13
C LYS A 58 -7.20 6.12 31.41
N SER A 59 -7.96 6.52 32.39
CA SER A 59 -9.31 6.04 32.59
C SER A 59 -10.29 6.65 31.58
N GLU A 60 -11.47 6.06 31.43
CA GLU A 60 -12.45 6.49 30.41
C GLU A 60 -12.92 7.92 30.59
N ASP A 61 -13.06 8.38 31.86
CA ASP A 61 -13.41 9.75 32.20
C ASP A 61 -12.34 10.80 31.83
N GLU A 62 -11.10 10.37 31.64
CA GLU A 62 -9.99 11.22 31.15
C GLU A 62 -9.93 11.31 29.61
N PHE A 63 -10.78 10.58 28.89
CA PHE A 63 -10.76 10.60 27.43
C PHE A 63 -11.32 11.93 26.89
N LYS A 64 -10.55 12.56 25.98
CA LYS A 64 -10.95 13.81 25.32
C LYS A 64 -11.20 13.63 23.82
N ILE A 65 -10.71 12.53 23.25
CA ILE A 65 -10.76 12.22 21.82
C ILE A 65 -11.52 10.91 21.59
N LEU A 66 -11.18 9.86 22.36
CA LEU A 66 -11.90 8.59 22.31
C LEU A 66 -13.37 8.82 22.71
N GLY A 67 -14.30 8.31 21.94
CA GLY A 67 -15.74 8.52 22.12
C GLY A 67 -16.28 9.87 21.65
N ALA A 68 -15.42 10.83 21.27
CA ALA A 68 -15.82 12.11 20.72
C ALA A 68 -15.93 12.07 19.19
N ARG A 69 -16.87 12.85 18.62
CA ARG A 69 -16.96 13.02 17.16
C ARG A 69 -15.86 13.97 16.70
N VAL A 70 -14.79 13.42 16.13
CA VAL A 70 -13.66 14.18 15.57
C VAL A 70 -13.72 14.13 14.06
N GLY A 71 -13.70 15.28 13.39
CA GLY A 71 -13.63 15.38 11.94
C GLY A 71 -12.25 15.01 11.38
N GLY A 72 -12.20 14.51 10.16
CA GLY A 72 -10.91 14.26 9.49
C GLY A 72 -10.15 15.56 9.21
N VAL A 73 -8.86 15.60 9.53
CA VAL A 73 -8.02 16.80 9.39
C VAL A 73 -7.91 17.29 7.93
N ASP A 74 -8.03 16.39 6.97
CA ASP A 74 -7.95 16.71 5.53
C ASP A 74 -9.31 17.00 4.88
N ASN A 75 -10.43 16.87 5.62
CA ASN A 75 -11.76 17.03 5.04
C ASN A 75 -11.95 18.35 4.30
N PRO A 76 -11.53 19.52 4.83
CA PRO A 76 -11.64 20.79 4.10
C PRO A 76 -10.84 20.80 2.78
N ALA A 77 -9.67 20.18 2.78
CA ALA A 77 -8.84 20.08 1.58
C ALA A 77 -9.46 19.16 0.51
N ILE A 78 -10.04 18.03 0.96
CA ILE A 78 -10.71 17.06 0.08
C ILE A 78 -11.92 17.68 -0.61
N VAL A 79 -12.82 18.32 0.16
CA VAL A 79 -14.06 18.87 -0.39
C VAL A 79 -13.85 20.13 -1.25
N THR A 80 -12.68 20.75 -1.17
CA THR A 80 -12.28 21.90 -2.01
C THR A 80 -11.39 21.49 -3.19
N GLY A 81 -11.15 20.17 -3.39
CA GLY A 81 -10.40 19.66 -4.54
C GLY A 81 -8.91 19.91 -4.50
N ARG A 82 -8.29 20.03 -3.30
CA ARG A 82 -6.82 20.10 -3.21
C ARG A 82 -6.19 18.78 -3.66
N ALA A 83 -5.08 18.89 -4.38
CA ALA A 83 -4.30 17.74 -4.87
C ALA A 83 -3.63 17.01 -3.69
N LEU A 84 -4.24 15.93 -3.21
CA LEU A 84 -3.77 15.13 -2.06
C LEU A 84 -3.52 13.67 -2.41
N PHE A 85 -4.12 13.18 -3.48
CA PHE A 85 -4.14 11.76 -3.84
C PHE A 85 -2.97 11.37 -4.74
N GLY A 86 -2.71 10.08 -4.86
CA GLY A 86 -1.65 9.57 -5.73
C GLY A 86 -1.84 9.94 -7.20
N ILE A 87 -3.09 9.93 -7.67
CA ILE A 87 -3.42 10.32 -9.04
C ILE A 87 -3.14 11.81 -9.31
N ASP A 88 -3.19 12.65 -8.28
CA ASP A 88 -2.93 14.10 -8.39
C ASP A 88 -1.44 14.43 -8.46
N GLN A 89 -0.57 13.49 -8.10
CA GLN A 89 0.87 13.73 -8.00
C GLN A 89 1.45 14.22 -9.32
N ARG A 90 2.18 15.32 -9.29
CA ARG A 90 2.87 15.89 -10.44
C ARG A 90 4.29 16.29 -10.08
N LEU A 91 5.24 15.92 -10.92
CA LEU A 91 6.65 16.28 -10.79
C LEU A 91 7.14 16.95 -12.07
N PRO A 92 8.12 17.85 -12.00
CA PRO A 92 8.74 18.44 -13.19
C PRO A 92 9.31 17.38 -14.14
N GLY A 93 9.01 17.49 -15.42
CA GLY A 93 9.50 16.55 -16.44
C GLY A 93 8.88 15.16 -16.39
N MET A 94 7.85 14.95 -15.59
CA MET A 94 7.20 13.64 -15.41
C MET A 94 6.57 13.13 -16.72
N VAL A 95 6.73 11.84 -16.94
CA VAL A 95 6.07 11.07 -17.99
C VAL A 95 5.04 10.11 -17.38
N TYR A 96 4.16 9.60 -18.22
CA TYR A 96 3.08 8.70 -17.81
C TYR A 96 3.34 7.31 -18.35
N ALA A 97 2.91 6.28 -17.62
CA ALA A 97 3.06 4.91 -18.03
C ALA A 97 1.79 4.10 -17.85
N ALA A 98 1.59 3.14 -18.74
CA ALA A 98 0.67 2.02 -18.59
C ALA A 98 1.48 0.71 -18.73
N TYR A 99 0.98 -0.35 -18.11
CA TYR A 99 1.59 -1.66 -18.16
C TYR A 99 0.54 -2.72 -18.49
N GLU A 100 0.82 -3.53 -19.50
CA GLU A 100 -0.01 -4.70 -19.84
C GLU A 100 0.71 -5.95 -19.37
N LYS A 101 0.17 -6.62 -18.37
CA LYS A 101 0.74 -7.80 -17.74
C LYS A 101 0.29 -9.09 -18.43
N CYS A 102 1.13 -10.11 -18.36
CA CYS A 102 0.71 -11.45 -18.76
C CYS A 102 -0.49 -11.90 -17.92
N PRO A 103 -1.59 -12.39 -18.57
CA PRO A 103 -2.81 -12.76 -17.86
C PRO A 103 -2.66 -14.03 -16.99
N VAL A 104 -1.59 -14.81 -17.19
CA VAL A 104 -1.33 -16.01 -16.42
C VAL A 104 0.03 -15.97 -15.73
N TYR A 105 0.10 -16.47 -14.50
CA TYR A 105 1.35 -16.61 -13.77
C TYR A 105 2.28 -17.60 -14.48
N GLY A 106 3.57 -17.25 -14.58
CA GLY A 106 4.56 -18.05 -15.27
C GLY A 106 4.58 -17.88 -16.79
N GLY A 107 3.63 -17.14 -17.36
CA GLY A 107 3.62 -16.84 -18.80
C GLY A 107 4.72 -15.88 -19.21
N LYS A 108 4.89 -15.65 -20.52
CA LYS A 108 5.93 -14.78 -21.12
C LYS A 108 5.38 -14.02 -22.31
N VAL A 109 5.99 -12.88 -22.62
CA VAL A 109 5.77 -12.17 -23.88
C VAL A 109 6.61 -12.84 -24.97
N ILE A 110 5.97 -13.41 -26.01
CA ILE A 110 6.67 -13.89 -27.20
C ILE A 110 7.00 -12.71 -28.11
N ARG A 111 6.01 -11.87 -28.40
CA ARG A 111 6.16 -10.67 -29.24
C ARG A 111 5.05 -9.67 -28.98
N ALA A 112 5.31 -8.41 -29.31
CA ALA A 112 4.31 -7.35 -29.30
C ALA A 112 4.56 -6.40 -30.49
N ASN A 113 3.53 -5.65 -30.88
CA ASN A 113 3.59 -4.69 -32.00
C ASN A 113 4.25 -3.35 -31.57
N LEU A 114 5.43 -3.42 -30.93
CA LEU A 114 6.08 -2.26 -30.28
C LEU A 114 6.31 -1.09 -31.24
N GLU A 115 6.75 -1.35 -32.47
CA GLU A 115 7.04 -0.29 -33.44
C GLU A 115 5.77 0.49 -33.85
N HIS A 116 4.63 -0.20 -33.95
CA HIS A 116 3.36 0.46 -34.16
C HIS A 116 3.00 1.35 -32.95
N ILE A 117 3.15 0.83 -31.73
CA ILE A 117 2.86 1.57 -30.50
C ILE A 117 3.75 2.81 -30.37
N LYS A 118 5.05 2.69 -30.62
CA LYS A 118 5.99 3.81 -30.57
C LYS A 118 5.68 4.92 -31.56
N ALA A 119 5.05 4.58 -32.69
CA ALA A 119 4.67 5.54 -33.73
C ALA A 119 3.39 6.32 -33.38
N LEU A 120 2.67 5.97 -32.32
CA LEU A 120 1.42 6.65 -31.95
C LEU A 120 1.66 8.04 -31.36
N PRO A 121 0.77 9.01 -31.59
CA PRO A 121 0.91 10.36 -31.07
C PRO A 121 1.04 10.40 -29.55
N GLY A 122 2.05 11.10 -29.04
CA GLY A 122 2.30 11.28 -27.62
C GLY A 122 2.97 10.08 -26.93
N VAL A 123 3.22 8.97 -27.62
CA VAL A 123 4.01 7.86 -27.10
C VAL A 123 5.49 8.22 -27.22
N ARG A 124 6.24 8.00 -26.15
CA ARG A 124 7.71 8.21 -26.10
C ARG A 124 8.49 6.94 -26.26
N ASP A 125 8.00 5.85 -25.67
CA ASP A 125 8.63 4.53 -25.79
C ASP A 125 7.63 3.41 -25.44
N ALA A 126 7.93 2.19 -25.91
CA ALA A 126 7.26 0.97 -25.54
C ALA A 126 8.25 -0.19 -25.53
N PHE A 127 8.25 -1.02 -24.50
CA PHE A 127 9.21 -2.10 -24.35
C PHE A 127 8.66 -3.25 -23.52
N ILE A 128 9.25 -4.44 -23.73
CA ILE A 128 8.95 -5.62 -22.94
C ILE A 128 9.76 -5.61 -21.66
N LEU A 129 9.09 -5.94 -20.53
CA LEU A 129 9.70 -6.36 -19.28
C LEU A 129 9.52 -7.87 -19.16
N ALA A 130 10.62 -8.58 -18.98
CA ALA A 130 10.61 -10.05 -18.92
C ALA A 130 9.94 -10.60 -17.62
N GLY A 131 9.69 -9.72 -16.66
CA GLY A 131 9.25 -10.14 -15.34
C GLY A 131 10.40 -10.70 -14.51
N THR A 132 10.05 -11.29 -13.36
CA THR A 132 10.99 -11.95 -12.45
C THR A 132 10.37 -13.23 -11.91
N ASP A 133 11.18 -14.05 -11.22
CA ASP A 133 10.68 -15.25 -10.54
C ASP A 133 9.79 -14.92 -9.32
N ASN A 134 9.81 -13.66 -8.88
CA ASN A 134 8.91 -13.19 -7.83
C ASN A 134 7.55 -12.81 -8.43
N LEU A 135 6.62 -13.75 -8.44
CA LEU A 135 5.27 -13.56 -9.00
C LEU A 135 4.43 -12.51 -8.26
N SER A 136 4.79 -12.17 -7.02
CA SER A 136 4.15 -11.08 -6.27
C SER A 136 4.76 -9.70 -6.58
N GLY A 137 5.87 -9.67 -7.33
CA GLY A 137 6.60 -8.45 -7.66
C GLY A 137 6.35 -7.98 -9.08
N LEU A 138 7.13 -8.47 -10.04
CA LEU A 138 7.06 -8.04 -11.43
C LEU A 138 6.70 -9.21 -12.34
N LEU A 139 5.49 -9.21 -12.85
CA LEU A 139 5.06 -10.13 -13.90
C LEU A 139 5.62 -9.70 -15.27
N PRO A 140 5.79 -10.64 -16.22
CA PRO A 140 6.12 -10.29 -17.60
C PRO A 140 5.05 -9.42 -18.24
N GLY A 141 5.45 -8.46 -19.08
CA GLY A 141 4.48 -7.57 -19.72
C GLY A 141 5.10 -6.56 -20.67
N VAL A 142 4.28 -5.65 -21.15
CA VAL A 142 4.66 -4.55 -22.02
C VAL A 142 4.37 -3.22 -21.34
N ALA A 143 5.41 -2.40 -21.17
CA ALA A 143 5.31 -1.04 -20.68
C ALA A 143 5.18 -0.04 -21.83
N ILE A 144 4.37 0.98 -21.67
CA ILE A 144 4.22 2.10 -22.59
C ILE A 144 4.48 3.38 -21.79
N ILE A 145 5.36 4.24 -22.29
CA ILE A 145 5.63 5.57 -21.75
C ILE A 145 5.13 6.63 -22.73
N ALA A 146 4.39 7.63 -22.21
CA ALA A 146 3.81 8.68 -23.04
C ALA A 146 3.74 10.03 -22.32
N ASP A 147 3.31 11.07 -23.03
CA ASP A 147 3.17 12.45 -22.55
C ASP A 147 1.96 12.66 -21.62
N SER A 148 1.03 11.73 -21.62
CA SER A 148 -0.18 11.80 -20.79
C SER A 148 -0.77 10.42 -20.50
N THR A 149 -1.57 10.29 -19.44
CA THR A 149 -2.34 9.07 -19.14
C THR A 149 -3.27 8.71 -20.29
N TRP A 150 -3.88 9.70 -20.97
CA TRP A 150 -4.71 9.42 -22.13
C TRP A 150 -3.96 8.77 -23.28
N ALA A 151 -2.74 9.27 -23.57
CA ALA A 151 -1.90 8.68 -24.63
C ALA A 151 -1.49 7.26 -24.29
N THR A 152 -1.10 6.97 -23.01
CA THR A 152 -0.77 5.61 -22.57
C THR A 152 -1.94 4.65 -22.73
N PHE A 153 -3.14 5.03 -22.28
CA PHE A 153 -4.35 4.19 -22.37
C PHE A 153 -4.83 4.02 -23.81
N SER A 154 -4.69 5.05 -24.64
CA SER A 154 -5.05 4.97 -26.06
C SER A 154 -4.11 4.04 -26.81
N ALA A 155 -2.81 4.04 -26.47
CA ALA A 155 -1.84 3.14 -27.03
C ALA A 155 -2.02 1.70 -26.49
N LYS A 156 -2.31 1.53 -25.19
CA LYS A 156 -2.59 0.22 -24.57
C LYS A 156 -3.73 -0.51 -25.29
N ARG A 157 -4.81 0.20 -25.67
CA ARG A 157 -5.92 -0.40 -26.43
C ARG A 157 -5.55 -0.88 -27.84
N GLN A 158 -4.45 -0.40 -28.40
CA GLN A 158 -3.94 -0.82 -29.72
C GLN A 158 -2.81 -1.85 -29.61
N LEU A 159 -2.43 -2.21 -28.39
CA LEU A 159 -1.39 -3.17 -28.12
C LEU A 159 -1.85 -4.58 -28.53
N GLN A 160 -1.01 -5.28 -29.28
CA GLN A 160 -1.22 -6.65 -29.70
C GLN A 160 -0.03 -7.47 -29.19
N ILE A 161 -0.31 -8.38 -28.26
CA ILE A 161 0.71 -9.20 -27.61
C ILE A 161 0.40 -10.67 -27.92
N VAL A 162 1.44 -11.42 -28.25
CA VAL A 162 1.39 -12.88 -28.28
C VAL A 162 2.07 -13.38 -27.02
N TRP A 163 1.31 -14.07 -26.21
CA TRP A 163 1.76 -14.66 -24.96
C TRP A 163 2.13 -16.13 -25.12
N ASP A 164 3.14 -16.58 -24.38
CA ASP A 164 3.33 -17.99 -24.04
C ASP A 164 2.69 -18.23 -22.66
N GLU A 165 1.59 -18.94 -22.65
CA GLU A 165 0.82 -19.26 -21.43
C GLU A 165 1.03 -20.71 -20.97
N SER A 166 1.95 -21.45 -21.62
CA SER A 166 2.16 -22.88 -21.41
C SER A 166 2.56 -23.25 -19.98
N ALA A 167 3.21 -22.33 -19.24
CA ALA A 167 3.57 -22.50 -17.84
C ALA A 167 2.46 -22.11 -16.86
N GLY A 168 1.30 -21.67 -17.35
CA GLY A 168 0.17 -21.28 -16.52
C GLY A 168 -0.37 -22.45 -15.67
N PRO A 169 -0.97 -22.15 -14.50
CA PRO A 169 -1.40 -23.19 -13.55
C PRO A 169 -2.60 -24.02 -14.01
N GLY A 170 -3.20 -23.72 -15.16
CA GLY A 170 -4.25 -24.52 -15.81
C GLY A 170 -5.55 -24.66 -15.00
N HIS A 171 -5.87 -23.71 -14.12
CA HIS A 171 -7.10 -23.70 -13.33
C HIS A 171 -8.11 -22.66 -13.82
N SER A 172 -9.36 -22.82 -13.44
CA SER A 172 -10.44 -21.93 -13.83
C SER A 172 -11.38 -21.64 -12.65
N SER A 173 -12.21 -20.59 -12.76
CA SER A 173 -13.22 -20.27 -11.74
C SER A 173 -14.23 -21.39 -11.54
N PRO A 174 -14.75 -22.11 -12.60
CA PRO A 174 -15.58 -23.29 -12.43
C PRO A 174 -14.91 -24.40 -11.61
N ASP A 175 -13.62 -24.67 -11.87
CA ASP A 175 -12.86 -25.69 -11.11
C ASP A 175 -12.70 -25.31 -9.65
N TYR A 176 -12.46 -24.04 -9.35
CA TYR A 176 -12.43 -23.54 -7.97
C TYR A 176 -13.77 -23.73 -7.27
N THR A 177 -14.88 -23.42 -7.94
CA THR A 177 -16.23 -23.59 -7.40
C THR A 177 -16.53 -25.06 -7.09
N ALA A 178 -16.21 -25.97 -8.03
CA ALA A 178 -16.40 -27.40 -7.84
C ALA A 178 -15.56 -27.95 -6.68
N ARG A 179 -14.28 -27.59 -6.60
CA ARG A 179 -13.39 -28.01 -5.50
C ARG A 179 -13.82 -27.45 -4.15
N ALA A 180 -14.29 -26.19 -4.09
CA ALA A 180 -14.79 -25.59 -2.87
C ALA A 180 -16.04 -26.30 -2.35
N ALA A 181 -16.98 -26.64 -3.25
CA ALA A 181 -18.17 -27.39 -2.91
C ALA A 181 -17.85 -28.80 -2.38
N GLU A 182 -16.85 -29.47 -2.94
CA GLU A 182 -16.40 -30.78 -2.47
C GLU A 182 -15.65 -30.67 -1.13
N ALA A 183 -14.78 -29.70 -0.96
CA ALA A 183 -14.06 -29.47 0.29
C ALA A 183 -15.00 -29.17 1.47
N ALA A 184 -16.12 -28.47 1.20
CA ALA A 184 -17.13 -28.19 2.23
C ALA A 184 -17.78 -29.47 2.83
N LYS A 185 -17.82 -30.56 2.07
CA LYS A 185 -18.38 -31.85 2.54
C LYS A 185 -17.42 -32.59 3.46
N THR A 186 -16.12 -32.43 3.29
CA THR A 186 -15.10 -33.20 4.02
C THR A 186 -14.64 -32.54 5.31
N GLY A 187 -15.09 -31.30 5.57
CA GLY A 187 -14.64 -30.50 6.70
C GLY A 187 -13.21 -29.97 6.52
N GLY A 188 -12.77 -29.16 7.45
CA GLY A 188 -11.47 -28.52 7.42
C GLY A 188 -10.67 -28.72 8.70
N ARG A 189 -9.49 -28.05 8.78
CA ARG A 189 -8.69 -28.02 10.00
C ARG A 189 -9.48 -27.32 11.10
N LEU A 190 -9.63 -27.99 12.26
CA LEU A 190 -10.22 -27.38 13.45
C LEU A 190 -9.31 -26.22 13.90
N VAL A 191 -9.83 -25.00 13.91
CA VAL A 191 -9.10 -23.79 14.30
C VAL A 191 -9.42 -23.41 15.74
N ARG A 192 -10.67 -23.60 16.16
CA ARG A 192 -11.15 -23.26 17.50
C ARG A 192 -12.24 -24.25 17.91
N ASN A 193 -12.23 -24.69 19.15
CA ASN A 193 -13.21 -25.60 19.71
C ASN A 193 -13.56 -25.19 21.15
N ASP A 194 -14.64 -24.41 21.30
CA ASP A 194 -15.14 -23.95 22.60
C ASP A 194 -16.49 -24.63 22.88
N GLY A 195 -16.58 -25.36 23.97
CA GLY A 195 -17.80 -26.10 24.35
C GLY A 195 -18.04 -27.38 23.52
N ASP A 196 -19.27 -27.88 23.52
CA ASP A 196 -19.70 -29.01 22.74
C ASP A 196 -20.61 -28.59 21.59
N VAL A 197 -19.98 -28.31 20.44
CA VAL A 197 -20.67 -27.84 19.23
C VAL A 197 -21.64 -28.88 18.69
N ALA A 198 -21.29 -30.19 18.73
CA ALA A 198 -22.13 -31.25 18.21
C ALA A 198 -23.41 -31.41 19.03
N ALA A 199 -23.31 -31.38 20.36
CA ALA A 199 -24.48 -31.44 21.25
C ALA A 199 -25.38 -30.20 21.07
N ALA A 200 -24.82 -29.01 20.87
CA ALA A 200 -25.57 -27.78 20.62
C ALA A 200 -26.37 -27.85 19.31
N PHE A 201 -25.76 -28.33 18.21
CA PHE A 201 -26.49 -28.56 16.95
C PHE A 201 -27.60 -29.60 17.07
N ALA A 202 -27.37 -30.69 17.80
CA ALA A 202 -28.36 -31.74 17.99
C ALA A 202 -29.58 -31.27 18.82
N ALA A 203 -29.37 -30.36 19.78
CA ALA A 203 -30.44 -29.89 20.69
C ALA A 203 -31.15 -28.62 20.18
N GLY A 204 -30.57 -27.86 19.27
CA GLY A 204 -31.05 -26.56 18.81
C GLY A 204 -31.81 -26.57 17.49
N LYS A 205 -32.46 -25.44 17.18
CA LYS A 205 -32.93 -25.18 15.81
C LYS A 205 -31.75 -24.68 14.98
N THR A 206 -31.52 -25.35 13.86
CA THR A 206 -30.47 -25.00 12.92
C THR A 206 -31.04 -24.30 11.69
N VAL A 207 -30.31 -23.30 11.18
CA VAL A 207 -30.56 -22.67 9.87
C VAL A 207 -29.30 -22.89 9.03
N GLU A 208 -29.50 -23.49 7.86
CA GLU A 208 -28.42 -23.79 6.94
C GLU A 208 -28.53 -22.90 5.69
N ALA A 209 -27.43 -22.28 5.26
CA ALA A 209 -27.37 -21.49 4.04
C ALA A 209 -25.96 -21.55 3.43
N ALA A 210 -25.89 -21.63 2.12
CA ALA A 210 -24.68 -21.55 1.35
C ALA A 210 -24.63 -20.22 0.59
N TYR A 211 -23.48 -19.56 0.64
CA TYR A 211 -23.24 -18.30 -0.06
C TYR A 211 -22.06 -18.46 -1.02
N TYR A 212 -22.20 -17.94 -2.23
CA TYR A 212 -21.15 -17.95 -3.24
C TYR A 212 -20.79 -16.52 -3.65
N TYR A 213 -19.49 -16.22 -3.60
CA TYR A 213 -18.92 -14.95 -4.04
C TYR A 213 -17.87 -15.25 -5.13
N PRO A 214 -18.06 -14.76 -6.38
CA PRO A 214 -17.05 -14.93 -7.42
C PRO A 214 -15.80 -14.09 -7.10
N PHE A 215 -14.67 -14.45 -7.70
CA PHE A 215 -13.48 -13.59 -7.68
C PHE A 215 -13.77 -12.33 -8.49
N LEU A 216 -13.70 -11.18 -7.83
CA LEU A 216 -13.88 -9.85 -8.43
C LEU A 216 -12.66 -9.00 -8.15
N ASN A 217 -12.32 -8.10 -9.08
CA ASN A 217 -11.31 -7.09 -8.82
C ASN A 217 -11.82 -6.08 -7.77
N HIS A 218 -10.92 -5.40 -7.08
CA HIS A 218 -11.27 -4.43 -6.05
C HIS A 218 -11.86 -3.13 -6.62
N ALA A 219 -11.60 -2.81 -7.87
CA ALA A 219 -12.12 -1.69 -8.66
C ALA A 219 -12.16 -0.37 -7.86
N THR A 220 -11.06 -0.01 -7.21
CA THR A 220 -10.95 1.23 -6.44
C THR A 220 -11.29 2.46 -7.29
N LEU A 221 -11.96 3.47 -6.70
CA LEU A 221 -12.36 4.67 -7.45
C LEU A 221 -11.13 5.43 -7.98
N GLU A 222 -10.10 5.64 -7.15
CA GLU A 222 -8.78 6.03 -7.62
C GLU A 222 -8.09 4.78 -8.19
N PRO A 223 -7.82 4.70 -9.51
CA PRO A 223 -7.11 3.57 -10.08
C PRO A 223 -5.77 3.33 -9.38
N GLN A 224 -5.33 2.08 -9.37
CA GLN A 224 -4.03 1.72 -8.82
C GLN A 224 -2.92 2.47 -9.55
N GLY A 225 -1.96 2.99 -8.80
CA GLY A 225 -0.87 3.73 -9.41
C GLY A 225 0.23 4.09 -8.43
N CYS A 226 1.37 4.44 -9.00
CA CYS A 226 2.56 4.89 -8.28
C CYS A 226 3.37 5.83 -9.17
N THR A 227 3.89 6.90 -8.61
CA THR A 227 4.93 7.70 -9.27
C THR A 227 6.28 7.27 -8.74
N ALA A 228 7.20 6.87 -9.63
CA ALA A 228 8.56 6.46 -9.30
C ALA A 228 9.58 7.31 -10.07
N TRP A 229 10.65 7.68 -9.41
CA TRP A 229 11.75 8.42 -10.01
C TRP A 229 13.09 7.75 -9.72
N ALA A 230 13.67 7.12 -10.74
CA ALA A 230 15.02 6.58 -10.67
C ALA A 230 16.03 7.73 -10.69
N LYS A 231 16.88 7.79 -9.67
CA LYS A 231 17.89 8.83 -9.50
C LYS A 231 19.23 8.37 -10.10
N GLU A 232 20.07 9.32 -10.45
CA GLU A 232 21.42 9.08 -11.00
C GLU A 232 22.32 8.29 -10.03
N ASP A 233 22.11 8.44 -8.72
CA ASP A 233 22.84 7.71 -7.68
C ASP A 233 22.42 6.25 -7.52
N GLY A 234 21.46 5.77 -8.34
CA GLY A 234 20.90 4.42 -8.29
C GLY A 234 19.78 4.23 -7.27
N GLY A 235 19.35 5.27 -6.56
CA GLY A 235 18.19 5.26 -5.69
C GLY A 235 16.88 5.42 -6.46
N ILE A 236 15.77 5.09 -5.82
CA ILE A 236 14.43 5.35 -6.37
C ILE A 236 13.59 6.08 -5.32
N GLU A 237 12.97 7.18 -5.74
CA GLU A 237 12.01 7.90 -4.92
C GLU A 237 10.59 7.66 -5.41
N PHE A 238 9.68 7.34 -4.49
CA PHE A 238 8.29 6.99 -4.76
C PHE A 238 7.31 7.99 -4.17
N TRP A 239 6.20 8.22 -4.87
CA TRP A 239 4.96 8.78 -4.33
C TRP A 239 3.89 7.72 -4.54
N THR A 240 3.45 7.10 -3.44
CA THR A 240 2.63 5.89 -3.49
C THR A 240 1.47 5.93 -2.49
N THR A 241 0.43 5.18 -2.79
CA THR A 241 -0.82 5.06 -2.02
C THR A 241 -0.93 3.69 -1.34
N SER A 242 0.14 3.19 -0.76
CA SER A 242 0.20 1.85 -0.15
C SER A 242 -0.52 1.79 1.21
N GLN A 243 -1.16 0.67 1.50
CA GLN A 243 -1.64 0.31 2.85
C GLN A 243 -0.54 -0.32 3.72
N THR A 244 0.55 -0.79 3.09
CA THR A 244 1.70 -1.44 3.74
C THR A 244 3.02 -0.94 3.14
N PRO A 245 3.36 0.36 3.31
CA PRO A 245 4.50 0.97 2.60
C PRO A 245 5.84 0.30 2.89
N GLY A 246 6.07 -0.14 4.11
CA GLY A 246 7.31 -0.87 4.48
C GLY A 246 7.44 -2.23 3.77
N ALA A 247 6.34 -2.96 3.59
CA ALA A 247 6.31 -4.19 2.81
C ALA A 247 6.51 -3.90 1.31
N GLY A 248 5.94 -2.79 0.81
CA GLY A 248 6.15 -2.34 -0.57
C GLY A 248 7.61 -2.02 -0.86
N GLN A 249 8.27 -1.30 0.04
CA GLN A 249 9.71 -1.02 -0.07
C GLN A 249 10.54 -2.31 -0.10
N GLN A 250 10.20 -3.28 0.76
CA GLN A 250 10.88 -4.58 0.79
C GLN A 250 10.64 -5.35 -0.51
N LEU A 251 9.40 -5.37 -1.01
CA LEU A 251 9.06 -6.05 -2.27
C LEU A 251 9.85 -5.50 -3.47
N VAL A 252 9.98 -4.17 -3.57
CA VAL A 252 10.79 -3.53 -4.62
C VAL A 252 12.26 -3.94 -4.48
N ALA A 253 12.83 -3.86 -3.26
CA ALA A 253 14.22 -4.22 -2.97
C ALA A 253 14.51 -5.67 -3.38
N ASP A 254 13.66 -6.60 -2.97
CA ASP A 254 13.83 -8.03 -3.22
C ASP A 254 13.66 -8.39 -4.70
N THR A 255 12.72 -7.73 -5.41
CA THR A 255 12.42 -8.03 -6.80
C THR A 255 13.45 -7.42 -7.75
N LEU A 256 13.80 -6.14 -7.56
CA LEU A 256 14.70 -5.41 -8.46
C LEU A 256 16.16 -5.43 -8.00
N LYS A 257 16.45 -6.06 -6.86
CA LYS A 257 17.80 -6.17 -6.27
C LYS A 257 18.43 -4.80 -5.98
N ILE A 258 17.61 -3.86 -5.52
CA ILE A 258 18.05 -2.52 -5.11
C ILE A 258 18.09 -2.50 -3.57
N PRO A 259 19.18 -2.01 -2.94
CA PRO A 259 19.25 -1.90 -1.49
C PRO A 259 18.09 -1.05 -0.93
N LYS A 260 17.48 -1.53 0.17
CA LYS A 260 16.29 -0.91 0.75
C LYS A 260 16.49 0.53 1.20
N ASP A 261 17.69 0.85 1.68
CA ASP A 261 18.10 2.21 2.07
C ASP A 261 18.23 3.19 0.90
N ARG A 262 18.27 2.67 -0.34
CA ARG A 262 18.22 3.46 -1.57
C ARG A 262 16.80 3.75 -2.05
N LEU A 263 15.79 3.25 -1.35
CA LEU A 263 14.37 3.42 -1.71
C LEU A 263 13.71 4.42 -0.75
N LYS A 264 13.38 5.61 -1.24
CA LYS A 264 12.67 6.64 -0.48
C LYS A 264 11.19 6.65 -0.82
N LEU A 265 10.34 6.54 0.21
CA LEU A 265 8.89 6.56 0.04
C LEU A 265 8.28 7.86 0.57
N ASN A 266 7.48 8.51 -0.28
CA ASN A 266 6.56 9.56 0.10
C ASN A 266 5.14 8.97 0.04
N LEU A 267 4.54 8.75 1.19
CA LEU A 267 3.19 8.23 1.25
C LEU A 267 2.20 9.36 0.97
N VAL A 268 1.34 9.15 -0.01
CA VAL A 268 0.28 10.09 -0.39
C VAL A 268 -1.10 9.47 -0.10
N ARG A 269 -2.13 10.31 -0.06
CA ARG A 269 -3.49 9.86 0.25
C ARG A 269 -4.02 8.92 -0.85
N ALA A 270 -4.72 7.86 -0.43
CA ALA A 270 -5.35 6.90 -1.33
C ALA A 270 -6.84 7.17 -1.48
N GLY A 271 -7.33 7.13 -2.71
CA GLY A 271 -8.76 7.23 -3.05
C GLY A 271 -9.47 5.88 -3.02
N GLY A 272 -9.27 5.13 -1.94
CA GLY A 272 -9.78 3.78 -1.72
C GLY A 272 -8.73 2.70 -1.96
N GLY A 273 -8.87 1.57 -1.29
CA GLY A 273 -7.94 0.43 -1.40
C GLY A 273 -8.65 -0.91 -1.33
N PHE A 274 -9.60 -1.06 -0.41
CA PHE A 274 -10.38 -2.28 -0.19
C PHE A 274 -9.53 -3.55 -0.03
N GLY A 275 -8.28 -3.39 0.44
CA GLY A 275 -7.30 -4.48 0.54
C GLY A 275 -6.35 -4.59 -0.66
N ARG A 276 -6.67 -4.06 -1.86
CA ARG A 276 -5.80 -4.19 -3.04
C ARG A 276 -4.43 -3.53 -2.86
N ARG A 277 -4.37 -2.44 -2.09
CA ARG A 277 -3.12 -1.72 -1.82
C ARG A 277 -2.28 -2.33 -0.68
N LEU A 278 -2.66 -3.52 -0.17
CA LEU A 278 -1.81 -4.39 0.65
C LEU A 278 -0.74 -5.08 -0.20
N ALA A 279 -1.08 -5.46 -1.45
CA ALA A 279 -0.10 -5.90 -2.44
C ALA A 279 0.50 -4.66 -3.13
N ASN A 280 1.82 -4.63 -3.26
CA ASN A 280 2.58 -3.46 -3.73
C ASN A 280 3.27 -3.72 -5.08
N ASP A 281 2.76 -4.63 -5.87
CA ASP A 281 3.25 -4.99 -7.20
C ASP A 281 3.33 -3.77 -8.14
N TYR A 282 2.35 -2.88 -8.11
CA TYR A 282 2.35 -1.63 -8.87
C TYR A 282 3.53 -0.68 -8.55
N MET A 283 4.10 -0.77 -7.33
CA MET A 283 5.32 -0.04 -7.00
C MET A 283 6.54 -0.63 -7.72
N VAL A 284 6.61 -1.97 -7.80
CA VAL A 284 7.68 -2.67 -8.52
C VAL A 284 7.61 -2.38 -10.00
N GLU A 285 6.41 -2.42 -10.59
CA GLU A 285 6.18 -2.07 -12.00
C GLU A 285 6.62 -0.63 -12.29
N ALA A 286 6.17 0.34 -11.46
CA ALA A 286 6.56 1.73 -11.62
C ALA A 286 8.07 1.94 -11.52
N ALA A 287 8.74 1.25 -10.60
CA ALA A 287 10.19 1.29 -10.44
C ALA A 287 10.91 0.70 -11.66
N ALA A 288 10.48 -0.48 -12.13
CA ALA A 288 11.08 -1.14 -13.30
C ALA A 288 10.95 -0.28 -14.57
N ILE A 289 9.82 0.42 -14.73
CA ILE A 289 9.61 1.34 -15.84
C ILE A 289 10.48 2.60 -15.67
N ALA A 290 10.56 3.16 -14.47
CA ALA A 290 11.36 4.37 -14.19
C ALA A 290 12.85 4.17 -14.46
N LEU A 291 13.38 2.97 -14.19
CA LEU A 291 14.77 2.60 -14.54
C LEU A 291 15.07 2.65 -16.05
N ARG A 292 14.03 2.64 -16.90
CA ARG A 292 14.11 2.67 -18.36
C ARG A 292 13.70 4.04 -18.95
N ALA A 293 13.25 4.98 -18.11
CA ALA A 293 12.67 6.27 -18.56
C ALA A 293 13.68 7.40 -18.75
N GLY A 294 15.00 7.10 -18.79
CA GLY A 294 16.02 8.11 -19.04
C GLY A 294 16.10 9.21 -17.97
N GLY A 295 15.85 8.89 -16.71
CA GLY A 295 15.92 9.83 -15.58
C GLY A 295 14.65 10.67 -15.35
N ALA A 296 13.62 10.53 -16.18
CA ALA A 296 12.34 11.18 -15.96
C ALA A 296 11.53 10.49 -14.84
N PRO A 297 10.82 11.24 -13.98
CA PRO A 297 9.81 10.65 -13.10
C PRO A 297 8.70 9.98 -13.92
N VAL A 298 8.25 8.81 -13.51
CA VAL A 298 7.23 8.03 -14.20
C VAL A 298 6.01 7.87 -13.31
N LYS A 299 4.84 8.30 -13.78
CA LYS A 299 3.55 7.97 -13.17
C LYS A 299 2.94 6.77 -13.88
N LEU A 300 3.01 5.61 -13.24
CA LEU A 300 2.25 4.44 -13.65
C LEU A 300 0.81 4.58 -13.15
N THR A 301 -0.15 4.35 -14.04
CA THR A 301 -1.57 4.27 -13.69
C THR A 301 -2.17 3.04 -14.36
N TRP A 302 -2.84 2.19 -13.57
CA TRP A 302 -3.59 1.05 -14.06
C TRP A 302 -4.96 1.50 -14.60
N THR A 303 -5.55 0.74 -15.47
CA THR A 303 -6.99 0.84 -15.73
C THR A 303 -7.77 0.17 -14.59
N ARG A 304 -9.09 0.24 -14.60
CA ARG A 304 -9.90 -0.45 -13.58
C ARG A 304 -10.05 -1.95 -13.86
N GLU A 305 -9.68 -2.39 -15.03
CA GLU A 305 -9.67 -3.78 -15.48
C GLU A 305 -8.34 -4.50 -15.10
N ASP A 306 -7.26 -3.76 -14.82
CA ASP A 306 -5.92 -4.29 -14.46
C ASP A 306 -5.85 -4.96 -13.09
#